data_417b9f1ff69243836b23b34b88b7f61c
#
_entry.id   417b9f1ff69243836b23b34b88b7f61c
#
_cell.length_a   1.000
_cell.length_b   1.000
_cell.length_c   1.000
_cell.angle_alpha   90.00
_cell.angle_beta   90.00
_cell.angle_gamma   90.00
#
_symmetry.space_group_name_H-M   'P 1'
#
loop_
_entity.id
_entity.type
_entity.pdbx_description
1 polymer ?
#
loop_
_entity_poly.entity_id
_entity_poly.type
_entity_poly.pdbx_seq_one_letter_code
_entity_poly.pdbx_strand_id
1 'polypeptide(L)'
;MISNATPSAPLPRLDVEGVSVAYANGHLALHDTSFQLQGGTICALVGVNGSGKSTLFKSIMGFVKPEAGKVKINGLPIRDVLKQHLVAYVPQAEEVDWQFPVSVWDVAMMGRYGSMNFLRIPRAQDKAKVEESLRRVSMWEFKDRQIGELSGGQKKRVFLARALAQEGRVILLDEPFTGVDVKTEEAIIALLRDLRREGCIVLVSTHNLGSVPEFCDQVVLINRTVLAYGPTSEVFTEQNLAAAFGGVLRQFHFEQSTIQEHDGRKIRILTDDERPLIFGKDGHLEYKDRGEHEELLKKRSEEHD
;
A
#
# COMPACT_ATOMS: atom_id res chain seq x y z
N MET A 1 -10.79 37.50 -17.49
CA MET A 1 -11.11 36.92 -16.17
C MET A 1 -9.95 36.03 -15.77
N ILE A 2 -9.10 36.53 -14.86
CA ILE A 2 -7.94 35.76 -14.37
C ILE A 2 -8.48 34.83 -13.29
N SER A 3 -8.46 33.52 -13.56
CA SER A 3 -8.82 32.48 -12.59
C SER A 3 -7.84 32.56 -11.43
N ASN A 4 -8.30 33.01 -10.27
CA ASN A 4 -7.57 32.90 -9.01
C ASN A 4 -7.52 31.41 -8.62
N ALA A 5 -6.54 30.69 -9.13
CA ALA A 5 -6.19 29.38 -8.59
C ALA A 5 -5.66 29.62 -7.17
N THR A 6 -6.42 29.18 -6.17
CA THR A 6 -5.96 29.11 -4.77
C THR A 6 -4.64 28.35 -4.78
N PRO A 7 -3.55 28.86 -4.14
CA PRO A 7 -2.29 28.16 -4.11
C PRO A 7 -2.51 26.78 -3.49
N SER A 8 -2.25 25.73 -4.24
CA SER A 8 -2.35 24.37 -3.76
C SER A 8 -1.42 24.22 -2.56
N ALA A 9 -1.95 23.67 -1.45
CA ALA A 9 -1.13 23.37 -0.28
C ALA A 9 0.12 22.59 -0.72
N PRO A 10 1.31 22.85 -0.13
CA PRO A 10 2.53 22.17 -0.50
C PRO A 10 2.34 20.66 -0.39
N LEU A 11 2.87 19.94 -1.37
CA LEU A 11 2.81 18.47 -1.38
C LEU A 11 3.50 17.91 -0.12
N PRO A 12 2.93 16.89 0.53
CA PRO A 12 3.54 16.27 1.69
C PRO A 12 4.86 15.61 1.31
N ARG A 13 5.78 15.54 2.28
CA ARG A 13 7.05 14.83 2.16
C ARG A 13 7.26 13.96 3.40
N LEU A 14 7.54 12.68 3.18
CA LEU A 14 7.91 11.72 4.22
C LEU A 14 9.41 11.46 4.12
N ASP A 15 10.15 11.71 5.20
CA ASP A 15 11.57 11.40 5.33
C ASP A 15 11.76 10.35 6.42
N VAL A 16 12.38 9.23 6.08
CA VAL A 16 12.85 8.19 7.00
C VAL A 16 14.38 8.22 6.93
N GLU A 17 15.04 8.56 8.03
CA GLU A 17 16.47 8.84 8.07
C GLU A 17 17.15 7.95 9.13
N GLY A 18 17.89 6.91 8.71
CA GLY A 18 18.71 6.06 9.57
C GLY A 18 17.94 5.31 10.66
N VAL A 19 16.67 4.97 10.41
CA VAL A 19 15.78 4.39 11.42
C VAL A 19 16.23 2.98 11.81
N SER A 20 16.53 2.79 13.10
CA SER A 20 16.81 1.47 13.69
C SER A 20 15.86 1.22 14.86
N VAL A 21 15.31 0.00 14.92
CA VAL A 21 14.36 -0.42 15.95
C VAL A 21 14.75 -1.80 16.46
N ALA A 22 15.00 -1.89 17.77
CA ALA A 22 15.08 -3.16 18.48
C ALA A 22 13.93 -3.26 19.50
N TYR A 23 13.40 -4.46 19.66
CA TYR A 23 12.38 -4.76 20.67
C TYR A 23 13.05 -5.20 21.98
N ALA A 24 12.32 -5.11 23.10
CA ALA A 24 12.82 -5.44 24.44
C ALA A 24 13.41 -6.86 24.58
N ASN A 25 13.03 -7.78 23.70
CA ASN A 25 13.59 -9.13 23.62
C ASN A 25 14.92 -9.21 22.85
N GLY A 26 15.51 -8.07 22.48
CA GLY A 26 16.75 -7.97 21.71
C GLY A 26 16.59 -8.20 20.20
N HIS A 27 15.37 -8.42 19.70
CA HIS A 27 15.15 -8.60 18.27
C HIS A 27 15.29 -7.28 17.51
N LEU A 28 16.30 -7.19 16.63
CA LEU A 28 16.53 -6.06 15.72
C LEU A 28 15.57 -6.19 14.54
N ALA A 29 14.52 -5.36 14.53
CA ALA A 29 13.48 -5.38 13.51
C ALA A 29 13.80 -4.47 12.33
N LEU A 30 14.47 -3.33 12.58
CA LEU A 30 14.95 -2.40 11.55
C LEU A 30 16.37 -1.96 11.86
N HIS A 31 17.20 -1.81 10.84
CA HIS A 31 18.58 -1.36 10.94
C HIS A 31 18.88 -0.34 9.84
N ASP A 32 19.28 0.86 10.21
CA ASP A 32 19.72 1.95 9.31
C ASP A 32 18.84 2.13 8.08
N THR A 33 17.52 2.16 8.30
CA THR A 33 16.50 2.26 7.26
C THR A 33 16.35 3.70 6.82
N SER A 34 16.60 3.99 5.54
CA SER A 34 16.53 5.34 4.98
C SER A 34 15.85 5.36 3.62
N PHE A 35 14.85 6.22 3.44
CA PHE A 35 14.23 6.55 2.16
C PHE A 35 13.38 7.81 2.28
N GLN A 36 12.93 8.35 1.15
CA GLN A 36 12.14 9.57 1.06
C GLN A 36 11.00 9.41 0.07
N LEU A 37 9.80 9.92 0.41
CA LEU A 37 8.66 9.98 -0.50
C LEU A 37 8.10 11.39 -0.58
N GLN A 38 7.58 11.74 -1.76
CA GLN A 38 6.91 13.02 -2.01
C GLN A 38 5.42 12.81 -2.30
N GLY A 39 4.62 13.82 -2.06
CA GLY A 39 3.20 13.82 -2.38
C GLY A 39 2.92 13.54 -3.85
N GLY A 40 1.80 12.90 -4.13
CA GLY A 40 1.45 12.43 -5.46
C GLY A 40 2.16 11.13 -5.84
N THR A 41 2.53 10.30 -4.86
CA THR A 41 3.24 9.03 -5.07
C THR A 41 2.49 7.88 -4.41
N ILE A 42 2.32 6.77 -5.14
CA ILE A 42 2.01 5.47 -4.58
C ILE A 42 3.31 4.67 -4.51
N CYS A 43 3.70 4.26 -3.31
CA CYS A 43 4.92 3.50 -3.07
C CYS A 43 4.58 2.13 -2.49
N ALA A 44 5.12 1.06 -3.08
CA ALA A 44 5.04 -0.26 -2.49
C ALA A 44 6.18 -0.46 -1.48
N LEU A 45 5.85 -0.98 -0.30
CA LEU A 45 6.80 -1.49 0.70
C LEU A 45 6.81 -3.01 0.61
N VAL A 46 7.85 -3.57 0.02
CA VAL A 46 7.93 -4.97 -0.38
C VAL A 46 9.04 -5.70 0.40
N GLY A 47 8.73 -6.89 0.89
CA GLY A 47 9.68 -7.74 1.60
C GLY A 47 8.99 -8.93 2.24
N VAL A 48 9.77 -9.95 2.60
CA VAL A 48 9.26 -11.17 3.25
C VAL A 48 8.59 -10.90 4.60
N ASN A 49 7.84 -11.88 5.11
CA ASN A 49 7.32 -11.81 6.47
C ASN A 49 8.48 -11.69 7.48
N GLY A 50 8.35 -10.78 8.45
CA GLY A 50 9.43 -10.46 9.39
C GLY A 50 10.52 -9.53 8.85
N SER A 51 10.39 -8.99 7.63
CA SER A 51 11.36 -8.04 7.06
C SER A 51 11.33 -6.63 7.69
N GLY A 52 10.39 -6.35 8.59
CA GLY A 52 10.28 -5.07 9.30
C GLY A 52 9.20 -4.12 8.78
N LYS A 53 8.38 -4.48 7.78
CA LYS A 53 7.32 -3.63 7.19
C LYS A 53 6.38 -3.04 8.24
N SER A 54 5.77 -3.88 9.06
CA SER A 54 4.83 -3.42 10.10
C SER A 54 5.55 -2.63 11.21
N THR A 55 6.83 -2.92 11.51
CA THR A 55 7.63 -2.12 12.44
C THR A 55 7.90 -0.73 11.89
N LEU A 56 8.19 -0.62 10.59
CA LEU A 56 8.35 0.66 9.91
C LEU A 56 7.05 1.47 9.95
N PHE A 57 5.91 0.86 9.65
CA PHE A 57 4.60 1.52 9.78
C PHE A 57 4.34 1.99 11.20
N LYS A 58 4.59 1.15 12.20
CA LYS A 58 4.46 1.52 13.62
C LYS A 58 5.40 2.67 14.01
N SER A 59 6.59 2.76 13.40
CA SER A 59 7.51 3.89 13.61
C SER A 59 7.01 5.17 12.95
N ILE A 60 6.46 5.11 11.73
CA ILE A 60 5.85 6.27 11.03
C ILE A 60 4.61 6.74 11.77
N MET A 61 3.85 5.83 12.41
CA MET A 61 2.71 6.18 13.25
C MET A 61 3.09 6.62 14.68
N GLY A 62 4.37 6.57 15.04
CA GLY A 62 4.85 6.93 16.39
C GLY A 62 4.48 5.93 17.48
N PHE A 63 3.98 4.73 17.15
CA PHE A 63 3.69 3.66 18.12
C PHE A 63 4.96 2.96 18.61
N VAL A 64 6.00 2.96 17.77
CA VAL A 64 7.33 2.46 18.11
C VAL A 64 8.31 3.60 17.95
N LYS A 65 9.05 3.92 19.03
CA LYS A 65 10.10 4.92 19.00
C LYS A 65 11.39 4.26 18.48
N PRO A 66 12.00 4.77 17.40
CA PRO A 66 13.31 4.30 16.96
C PRO A 66 14.39 4.52 18.03
N GLU A 67 15.33 3.58 18.13
CA GLU A 67 16.54 3.72 18.96
C GLU A 67 17.55 4.68 18.32
N ALA A 68 17.63 4.64 16.99
CA ALA A 68 18.45 5.56 16.19
C ALA A 68 17.65 6.03 14.97
N GLY A 69 18.08 7.17 14.42
CA GLY A 69 17.43 7.78 13.28
C GLY A 69 16.15 8.54 13.63
N LYS A 70 15.40 8.93 12.64
CA LYS A 70 14.18 9.72 12.81
C LYS A 70 13.23 9.60 11.61
N VAL A 71 11.95 9.79 11.90
CA VAL A 71 10.89 9.94 10.90
C VAL A 71 10.37 11.37 10.96
N LYS A 72 10.26 12.00 9.78
CA LYS A 72 9.70 13.34 9.64
C LYS A 72 8.64 13.37 8.54
N ILE A 73 7.65 14.23 8.69
CA ILE A 73 6.71 14.59 7.63
C ILE A 73 6.71 16.10 7.52
N ASN A 74 6.94 16.63 6.31
CA ASN A 74 7.10 18.06 6.06
C ASN A 74 8.19 18.71 6.94
N GLY A 75 9.28 17.98 7.23
CA GLY A 75 10.35 18.42 8.12
C GLY A 75 10.00 18.37 9.62
N LEU A 76 8.74 18.11 9.99
CA LEU A 76 8.29 18.02 11.37
C LEU A 76 8.51 16.61 11.92
N PRO A 77 8.92 16.47 13.20
CA PRO A 77 9.03 15.17 13.84
C PRO A 77 7.64 14.52 13.97
N ILE A 78 7.61 13.18 13.92
CA ILE A 78 6.34 12.43 13.90
C ILE A 78 5.40 12.77 15.06
N ARG A 79 5.93 13.05 16.25
CA ARG A 79 5.15 13.45 17.42
C ARG A 79 4.25 14.68 17.16
N ASP A 80 4.75 15.65 16.40
CA ASP A 80 4.00 16.88 16.10
C ASP A 80 3.06 16.69 14.91
N VAL A 81 3.44 15.85 13.97
CA VAL A 81 2.61 15.44 12.82
C VAL A 81 1.34 14.70 13.27
N LEU A 82 1.46 13.80 14.25
CA LEU A 82 0.31 13.04 14.76
C LEU A 82 -0.77 13.94 15.37
N LYS A 83 -0.38 15.05 16.00
CA LYS A 83 -1.34 16.06 16.52
C LYS A 83 -2.12 16.77 15.41
N GLN A 84 -1.60 16.77 14.19
CA GLN A 84 -2.22 17.35 13.01
C GLN A 84 -3.05 16.34 12.20
N HIS A 85 -3.11 15.09 12.64
CA HIS A 85 -3.83 13.99 11.99
C HIS A 85 -3.42 13.74 10.52
N LEU A 86 -2.18 14.09 10.15
CA LEU A 86 -1.67 13.98 8.79
C LEU A 86 -1.43 12.54 8.33
N VAL A 87 -1.30 11.58 9.24
CA VAL A 87 -1.07 10.16 8.95
C VAL A 87 -2.34 9.37 9.18
N ALA A 88 -2.84 8.71 8.15
CA ALA A 88 -3.94 7.75 8.24
C ALA A 88 -3.41 6.32 8.05
N TYR A 89 -3.97 5.36 8.78
CA TYR A 89 -3.53 3.97 8.74
C TYR A 89 -4.70 3.00 8.60
N VAL A 90 -4.53 2.08 7.68
CA VAL A 90 -5.42 0.93 7.49
C VAL A 90 -4.65 -0.33 7.88
N PRO A 91 -4.98 -0.96 9.01
CA PRO A 91 -4.29 -2.15 9.50
C PRO A 91 -4.63 -3.38 8.68
N GLN A 92 -3.80 -4.40 8.80
CA GLN A 92 -4.14 -5.75 8.35
C GLN A 92 -5.40 -6.25 9.06
N ALA A 93 -6.25 -7.01 8.35
CA ALA A 93 -7.56 -7.42 8.84
C ALA A 93 -7.51 -8.26 10.13
N GLU A 94 -6.43 -8.99 10.34
CA GLU A 94 -6.23 -9.87 11.51
C GLU A 94 -6.04 -9.12 12.83
N GLU A 95 -5.68 -7.84 12.77
CA GLU A 95 -5.49 -6.98 13.95
C GLU A 95 -6.79 -6.35 14.47
N VAL A 96 -7.94 -6.66 13.86
CA VAL A 96 -9.24 -6.02 14.17
C VAL A 96 -10.23 -6.99 14.77
N ASP A 97 -10.82 -6.61 15.91
CA ASP A 97 -11.95 -7.33 16.48
C ASP A 97 -13.25 -7.05 15.69
N TRP A 98 -13.59 -7.97 14.81
CA TRP A 98 -14.77 -7.86 13.94
C TRP A 98 -16.10 -8.16 14.66
N GLN A 99 -16.08 -8.68 15.89
CA GLN A 99 -17.26 -8.96 16.67
C GLN A 99 -17.75 -7.76 17.48
N PHE A 100 -16.95 -6.69 17.51
CA PHE A 100 -17.34 -5.48 18.20
C PHE A 100 -18.59 -4.86 17.54
N PRO A 101 -19.67 -4.57 18.29
CA PRO A 101 -20.98 -4.20 17.74
C PRO A 101 -21.02 -2.71 17.32
N VAL A 102 -20.31 -2.38 16.24
CA VAL A 102 -20.29 -1.03 15.65
C VAL A 102 -20.81 -1.08 14.22
N SER A 103 -21.50 -0.02 13.81
CA SER A 103 -21.96 0.13 12.43
C SER A 103 -20.82 0.55 11.50
N VAL A 104 -21.04 0.37 10.21
CA VAL A 104 -20.15 0.90 9.15
C VAL A 104 -19.96 2.40 9.30
N TRP A 105 -21.03 3.14 9.62
CA TRP A 105 -20.99 4.57 9.88
C TRP A 105 -20.08 4.90 11.07
N ASP A 106 -20.22 4.18 12.19
CA ASP A 106 -19.41 4.42 13.38
C ASP A 106 -17.93 4.21 13.12
N VAL A 107 -17.56 3.14 12.39
CA VAL A 107 -16.17 2.88 12.01
C VAL A 107 -15.61 4.01 11.15
N ALA A 108 -16.35 4.47 10.14
CA ALA A 108 -15.91 5.60 9.31
C ALA A 108 -15.82 6.90 10.13
N MET A 109 -16.76 7.11 11.08
CA MET A 109 -16.78 8.27 11.98
C MET A 109 -15.57 8.31 12.93
N MET A 110 -14.99 7.17 13.31
CA MET A 110 -13.75 7.12 14.09
C MET A 110 -12.60 7.87 13.42
N GLY A 111 -12.60 7.97 12.09
CA GLY A 111 -11.64 8.78 11.34
C GLY A 111 -11.71 10.28 11.67
N ARG A 112 -12.86 10.76 12.12
CA ARG A 112 -13.08 12.17 12.50
C ARG A 112 -12.75 12.49 13.95
N TYR A 113 -12.55 11.48 14.82
CA TYR A 113 -12.39 11.69 16.26
C TYR A 113 -11.25 12.65 16.62
N GLY A 114 -10.18 12.64 15.83
CA GLY A 114 -9.06 13.55 16.05
C GLY A 114 -9.36 15.01 15.76
N SER A 115 -10.31 15.31 14.88
CA SER A 115 -10.72 16.67 14.52
C SER A 115 -11.92 17.19 15.34
N MET A 116 -12.54 16.33 16.16
CA MET A 116 -13.68 16.69 17.01
C MET A 116 -13.22 17.34 18.32
N ASN A 117 -14.18 18.01 18.98
CA ASN A 117 -13.98 18.53 20.33
C ASN A 117 -13.85 17.41 21.38
N PHE A 118 -13.58 17.76 22.63
CA PHE A 118 -13.42 16.81 23.75
C PHE A 118 -14.63 15.86 23.91
N LEU A 119 -15.85 16.33 23.67
CA LEU A 119 -17.07 15.53 23.77
C LEU A 119 -17.29 14.60 22.57
N ARG A 120 -16.46 14.67 21.54
CA ARG A 120 -16.56 13.88 20.30
C ARG A 120 -17.95 13.90 19.66
N ILE A 121 -18.65 15.05 19.77
CA ILE A 121 -19.95 15.25 19.15
C ILE A 121 -19.73 15.61 17.67
N PRO A 122 -20.21 14.77 16.71
CA PRO A 122 -20.04 15.02 15.28
C PRO A 122 -20.79 16.27 14.83
N ARG A 123 -20.10 17.18 14.17
CA ARG A 123 -20.69 18.35 13.51
C ARG A 123 -21.19 17.98 12.11
N ALA A 124 -21.97 18.86 11.48
CA ALA A 124 -22.46 18.66 10.12
C ALA A 124 -21.30 18.37 9.13
N GLN A 125 -20.18 19.06 9.28
CA GLN A 125 -18.98 18.85 8.46
C GLN A 125 -18.40 17.43 8.63
N ASP A 126 -18.35 16.91 9.87
CA ASP A 126 -17.82 15.56 10.12
C ASP A 126 -18.73 14.51 9.48
N LYS A 127 -20.04 14.67 9.60
CA LYS A 127 -21.03 13.79 8.95
C LYS A 127 -20.91 13.83 7.44
N ALA A 128 -20.75 15.01 6.84
CA ALA A 128 -20.58 15.15 5.39
C ALA A 128 -19.29 14.45 4.89
N LYS A 129 -18.17 14.57 5.64
CA LYS A 129 -16.91 13.89 5.30
C LYS A 129 -17.01 12.38 5.41
N VAL A 130 -17.73 11.86 6.39
CA VAL A 130 -17.98 10.41 6.52
C VAL A 130 -18.86 9.91 5.37
N GLU A 131 -19.92 10.63 5.03
CA GLU A 131 -20.77 10.28 3.87
C GLU A 131 -19.96 10.26 2.58
N GLU A 132 -19.19 11.32 2.30
CA GLU A 132 -18.30 11.40 1.14
C GLU A 132 -17.35 10.19 1.09
N SER A 133 -16.69 9.88 2.22
CA SER A 133 -15.74 8.78 2.32
C SER A 133 -16.40 7.41 2.06
N LEU A 134 -17.57 7.16 2.63
CA LEU A 134 -18.33 5.93 2.42
C LEU A 134 -18.81 5.80 0.96
N ARG A 135 -19.20 6.90 0.33
CA ARG A 135 -19.58 6.90 -1.09
C ARG A 135 -18.38 6.59 -2.00
N ARG A 136 -17.21 7.17 -1.73
CA ARG A 136 -15.95 6.91 -2.49
C ARG A 136 -15.56 5.44 -2.50
N VAL A 137 -15.86 4.71 -1.44
CA VAL A 137 -15.57 3.27 -1.34
C VAL A 137 -16.78 2.37 -1.63
N SER A 138 -17.89 2.93 -2.11
CA SER A 138 -19.16 2.21 -2.41
C SER A 138 -19.73 1.46 -1.21
N MET A 139 -19.67 2.06 -0.01
CA MET A 139 -20.15 1.47 1.24
C MET A 139 -21.29 2.29 1.89
N TRP A 140 -21.78 3.34 1.24
CA TRP A 140 -22.84 4.20 1.78
C TRP A 140 -24.13 3.44 2.07
N GLU A 141 -24.58 2.56 1.17
CA GLU A 141 -25.80 1.77 1.32
C GLU A 141 -25.73 0.77 2.48
N PHE A 142 -24.53 0.51 2.99
CA PHE A 142 -24.29 -0.39 4.12
C PHE A 142 -24.04 0.34 5.43
N LYS A 143 -24.19 1.68 5.48
CA LYS A 143 -23.78 2.53 6.61
C LYS A 143 -24.37 2.11 7.97
N ASP A 144 -25.60 1.57 7.98
CA ASP A 144 -26.31 1.17 9.19
C ASP A 144 -26.09 -0.32 9.56
N ARG A 145 -25.37 -1.10 8.71
CA ARG A 145 -25.04 -2.49 9.02
C ARG A 145 -23.91 -2.59 10.04
N GLN A 146 -23.92 -3.66 10.81
CA GLN A 146 -22.81 -3.98 11.70
C GLN A 146 -21.59 -4.41 10.89
N ILE A 147 -20.39 -4.00 11.33
CA ILE A 147 -19.13 -4.33 10.65
C ILE A 147 -18.90 -5.84 10.56
N GLY A 148 -19.35 -6.61 11.55
CA GLY A 148 -19.25 -8.07 11.59
C GLY A 148 -19.97 -8.78 10.46
N GLU A 149 -21.08 -8.20 9.96
CA GLU A 149 -21.94 -8.78 8.91
C GLU A 149 -21.36 -8.63 7.50
N LEU A 150 -20.27 -7.89 7.34
CA LEU A 150 -19.68 -7.58 6.05
C LEU A 150 -18.71 -8.66 5.59
N SER A 151 -18.58 -8.82 4.25
CA SER A 151 -17.51 -9.62 3.66
C SER A 151 -16.13 -9.01 3.94
N GLY A 152 -15.04 -9.79 3.81
CA GLY A 152 -13.68 -9.32 4.01
C GLY A 152 -13.34 -8.09 3.17
N GLY A 153 -13.69 -8.11 1.88
CA GLY A 153 -13.48 -6.96 0.97
C GLY A 153 -14.31 -5.74 1.34
N GLN A 154 -15.55 -5.92 1.83
CA GLN A 154 -16.38 -4.83 2.35
C GLN A 154 -15.76 -4.21 3.60
N LYS A 155 -15.30 -5.03 4.56
CA LYS A 155 -14.61 -4.59 5.77
C LYS A 155 -13.40 -3.72 5.43
N LYS A 156 -12.55 -4.16 4.50
CA LYS A 156 -11.39 -3.37 4.04
C LYS A 156 -11.79 -2.01 3.47
N ARG A 157 -12.85 -1.97 2.65
CA ARG A 157 -13.38 -0.72 2.10
C ARG A 157 -13.90 0.22 3.19
N VAL A 158 -14.50 -0.29 4.26
CA VAL A 158 -14.93 0.55 5.40
C VAL A 158 -13.73 1.14 6.15
N PHE A 159 -12.65 0.38 6.33
CA PHE A 159 -11.43 0.90 6.94
C PHE A 159 -10.72 1.92 6.04
N LEU A 160 -10.79 1.76 4.72
CA LEU A 160 -10.38 2.81 3.80
C LEU A 160 -11.24 4.07 3.95
N ALA A 161 -12.56 3.95 4.06
CA ALA A 161 -13.44 5.10 4.32
C ALA A 161 -13.07 5.83 5.63
N ARG A 162 -12.73 5.09 6.69
CA ARG A 162 -12.22 5.66 7.94
C ARG A 162 -10.95 6.47 7.72
N ALA A 163 -9.99 5.94 6.95
CA ALA A 163 -8.75 6.64 6.64
C ALA A 163 -8.99 7.89 5.78
N LEU A 164 -9.91 7.82 4.80
CA LEU A 164 -10.33 8.98 3.99
C LEU A 164 -10.99 10.05 4.83
N ALA A 165 -11.91 9.66 5.74
CA ALA A 165 -12.60 10.59 6.63
C ALA A 165 -11.64 11.35 7.54
N GLN A 166 -10.47 10.81 7.85
CA GLN A 166 -9.43 11.49 8.62
C GLN A 166 -8.78 12.65 7.84
N GLU A 167 -8.86 12.66 6.50
CA GLU A 167 -8.23 13.65 5.61
C GLU A 167 -6.69 13.67 5.74
N GLY A 168 -6.10 12.53 6.08
CA GLY A 168 -4.65 12.37 6.16
C GLY A 168 -3.97 12.57 4.80
N ARG A 169 -2.75 13.12 4.81
CA ARG A 169 -1.95 13.36 3.59
C ARG A 169 -0.92 12.25 3.35
N VAL A 170 -0.62 11.45 4.37
CA VAL A 170 0.20 10.24 4.31
C VAL A 170 -0.68 9.07 4.71
N ILE A 171 -0.90 8.14 3.80
CA ILE A 171 -1.82 7.01 3.98
C ILE A 171 -1.00 5.74 3.96
N LEU A 172 -1.05 4.99 5.04
CA LEU A 172 -0.35 3.73 5.22
C LEU A 172 -1.37 2.60 5.12
N LEU A 173 -1.14 1.65 4.23
CA LEU A 173 -2.02 0.50 3.99
C LEU A 173 -1.24 -0.79 4.23
N ASP A 174 -1.64 -1.56 5.23
CA ASP A 174 -0.98 -2.82 5.56
C ASP A 174 -1.73 -3.99 4.91
N GLU A 175 -1.16 -4.54 3.85
CA GLU A 175 -1.69 -5.64 3.05
C GLU A 175 -3.16 -5.46 2.61
N PRO A 176 -3.49 -4.37 1.90
CA PRO A 176 -4.88 -4.04 1.60
C PRO A 176 -5.55 -5.03 0.63
N PHE A 177 -4.78 -5.82 -0.11
CA PHE A 177 -5.27 -6.73 -1.16
C PHE A 177 -5.45 -8.17 -0.68
N THR A 178 -4.92 -8.55 0.49
CA THR A 178 -5.00 -9.93 1.01
C THR A 178 -6.44 -10.36 1.23
N GLY A 179 -6.86 -11.48 0.61
CA GLY A 179 -8.20 -12.05 0.80
C GLY A 179 -9.35 -11.23 0.21
N VAL A 180 -9.08 -10.39 -0.81
CA VAL A 180 -10.12 -9.70 -1.59
C VAL A 180 -10.20 -10.29 -3.00
N ASP A 181 -11.40 -10.21 -3.59
CA ASP A 181 -11.58 -10.57 -5.00
C ASP A 181 -11.00 -9.50 -5.94
N VAL A 182 -10.75 -9.89 -7.21
CA VAL A 182 -10.15 -9.03 -8.24
C VAL A 182 -10.91 -7.71 -8.41
N LYS A 183 -12.25 -7.76 -8.37
CA LYS A 183 -13.07 -6.56 -8.54
C LYS A 183 -12.91 -5.57 -7.38
N THR A 184 -12.77 -6.09 -6.16
CA THR A 184 -12.48 -5.26 -4.97
C THR A 184 -11.07 -4.70 -5.04
N GLU A 185 -10.07 -5.48 -5.47
CA GLU A 185 -8.69 -5.01 -5.69
C GLU A 185 -8.65 -3.86 -6.69
N GLU A 186 -9.31 -3.99 -7.85
CA GLU A 186 -9.42 -2.92 -8.85
C GLU A 186 -10.04 -1.63 -8.30
N ALA A 187 -11.10 -1.77 -7.51
CA ALA A 187 -11.74 -0.61 -6.88
C ALA A 187 -10.82 0.09 -5.88
N ILE A 188 -10.03 -0.68 -5.11
CA ILE A 188 -9.02 -0.13 -4.20
C ILE A 188 -7.93 0.57 -4.99
N ILE A 189 -7.37 -0.05 -6.03
CA ILE A 189 -6.32 0.54 -6.88
C ILE A 189 -6.81 1.86 -7.52
N ALA A 190 -8.05 1.89 -8.03
CA ALA A 190 -8.64 3.12 -8.57
C ALA A 190 -8.68 4.24 -7.52
N LEU A 191 -9.10 3.92 -6.28
CA LEU A 191 -9.11 4.86 -5.17
C LEU A 191 -7.68 5.37 -4.83
N LEU A 192 -6.66 4.47 -4.81
CA LEU A 192 -5.28 4.88 -4.54
C LEU A 192 -4.76 5.83 -5.62
N ARG A 193 -5.11 5.61 -6.90
CA ARG A 193 -4.78 6.52 -8.00
C ARG A 193 -5.44 7.89 -7.83
N ASP A 194 -6.65 7.96 -7.30
CA ASP A 194 -7.32 9.24 -6.99
C ASP A 194 -6.60 9.97 -5.88
N LEU A 195 -6.26 9.29 -4.78
CA LEU A 195 -5.49 9.86 -3.67
C LEU A 195 -4.12 10.39 -4.12
N ARG A 196 -3.46 9.67 -5.02
CA ARG A 196 -2.23 10.15 -5.66
C ARG A 196 -2.46 11.45 -6.41
N ARG A 197 -3.52 11.56 -7.24
CA ARG A 197 -3.87 12.79 -7.96
C ARG A 197 -4.20 13.95 -7.02
N GLU A 198 -4.78 13.66 -5.86
CA GLU A 198 -5.02 14.63 -4.79
C GLU A 198 -3.72 15.06 -4.07
N GLY A 199 -2.56 14.48 -4.47
CA GLY A 199 -1.26 14.81 -3.93
C GLY A 199 -0.93 14.12 -2.61
N CYS A 200 -1.60 13.04 -2.23
CA CYS A 200 -1.26 12.25 -1.06
C CYS A 200 0.00 11.40 -1.30
N ILE A 201 0.70 11.04 -0.22
CA ILE A 201 1.63 9.92 -0.20
C ILE A 201 0.82 8.68 0.19
N VAL A 202 0.88 7.64 -0.63
CA VAL A 202 0.26 6.34 -0.31
C VAL A 202 1.37 5.31 -0.21
N LEU A 203 1.60 4.74 0.98
CA LEU A 203 2.57 3.68 1.22
C LEU A 203 1.82 2.38 1.50
N VAL A 204 2.00 1.40 0.62
CA VAL A 204 1.28 0.12 0.62
C VAL A 204 2.25 -1.00 0.95
N SER A 205 2.09 -1.69 2.07
CA SER A 205 2.80 -2.95 2.27
C SER A 205 2.10 -4.06 1.47
N THR A 206 2.88 -4.88 0.79
CA THR A 206 2.36 -6.03 0.06
C THR A 206 3.41 -7.13 -0.04
N HIS A 207 2.95 -8.37 -0.10
CA HIS A 207 3.73 -9.53 -0.52
C HIS A 207 3.32 -9.99 -1.93
N ASN A 208 2.19 -9.49 -2.47
CA ASN A 208 1.78 -9.75 -3.85
C ASN A 208 2.61 -8.88 -4.81
N LEU A 209 3.62 -9.49 -5.43
CA LEU A 209 4.56 -8.80 -6.31
C LEU A 209 3.93 -8.47 -7.66
N GLY A 210 3.03 -9.32 -8.16
CA GLY A 210 2.50 -9.21 -9.51
C GLY A 210 1.68 -7.95 -9.77
N SER A 211 1.05 -7.37 -8.74
CA SER A 211 0.27 -6.13 -8.90
C SER A 211 1.10 -4.85 -8.73
N VAL A 212 2.29 -4.92 -8.11
CA VAL A 212 3.11 -3.73 -7.81
C VAL A 212 3.41 -2.87 -9.04
N PRO A 213 3.87 -3.43 -10.18
CA PRO A 213 4.19 -2.62 -11.36
C PRO A 213 2.97 -1.96 -12.01
N GLU A 214 1.75 -2.45 -11.73
CA GLU A 214 0.53 -1.94 -12.34
C GLU A 214 0.10 -0.57 -11.80
N PHE A 215 0.41 -0.27 -10.52
CA PHE A 215 -0.14 0.92 -9.88
C PHE A 215 0.86 1.70 -9.01
N CYS A 216 2.02 1.13 -8.68
CA CYS A 216 3.02 1.79 -7.85
C CYS A 216 4.02 2.59 -8.67
N ASP A 217 4.22 3.85 -8.32
CA ASP A 217 5.22 4.73 -8.93
C ASP A 217 6.63 4.41 -8.42
N GLN A 218 6.72 4.05 -7.14
CA GLN A 218 7.97 3.75 -6.45
C GLN A 218 7.86 2.46 -5.63
N VAL A 219 9.02 1.89 -5.33
CA VAL A 219 9.15 0.70 -4.50
C VAL A 219 10.24 0.91 -3.46
N VAL A 220 10.00 0.45 -2.24
CA VAL A 220 10.99 0.25 -1.18
C VAL A 220 11.09 -1.26 -0.94
N LEU A 221 12.23 -1.86 -1.26
CA LEU A 221 12.55 -3.25 -0.96
C LEU A 221 13.23 -3.31 0.39
N ILE A 222 12.65 -4.06 1.33
CA ILE A 222 13.11 -4.11 2.72
C ILE A 222 13.33 -5.54 3.21
N ASN A 223 14.48 -5.75 3.87
CA ASN A 223 14.76 -6.90 4.68
C ASN A 223 15.57 -6.47 5.90
N ARG A 224 14.89 -5.98 6.94
CA ARG A 224 15.40 -5.28 8.14
C ARG A 224 16.13 -3.97 7.83
N THR A 225 16.68 -3.82 6.65
CA THR A 225 17.23 -2.58 6.09
C THR A 225 16.63 -2.35 4.70
N VAL A 226 16.71 -1.12 4.19
CA VAL A 226 16.35 -0.84 2.80
C VAL A 226 17.44 -1.39 1.90
N LEU A 227 17.07 -2.36 1.05
CA LEU A 227 17.98 -2.95 0.07
C LEU A 227 18.06 -2.11 -1.20
N ALA A 228 16.92 -1.58 -1.63
CA ALA A 228 16.80 -0.67 -2.76
C ALA A 228 15.52 0.15 -2.62
N TYR A 229 15.51 1.40 -3.09
CA TYR A 229 14.30 2.21 -3.25
C TYR A 229 14.41 3.18 -4.42
N GLY A 230 13.28 3.53 -5.02
CA GLY A 230 13.20 4.46 -6.15
C GLY A 230 12.05 4.13 -7.10
N PRO A 231 12.09 4.63 -8.34
CA PRO A 231 11.08 4.32 -9.36
C PRO A 231 10.91 2.82 -9.55
N THR A 232 9.66 2.38 -9.68
CA THR A 232 9.35 0.94 -9.84
C THR A 232 10.08 0.34 -11.03
N SER A 233 10.16 1.05 -12.15
CA SER A 233 10.86 0.62 -13.37
C SER A 233 12.37 0.35 -13.20
N GLU A 234 13.01 0.99 -12.22
CA GLU A 234 14.44 0.88 -11.96
C GLU A 234 14.77 -0.11 -10.84
N VAL A 235 13.92 -0.13 -9.80
CA VAL A 235 14.18 -0.89 -8.57
C VAL A 235 13.60 -2.29 -8.62
N PHE A 236 12.49 -2.49 -9.33
CA PHE A 236 11.77 -3.76 -9.37
C PHE A 236 12.39 -4.72 -10.38
N THR A 237 13.64 -5.14 -10.09
CA THR A 237 14.44 -6.05 -10.92
C THR A 237 14.54 -7.44 -10.30
N GLU A 238 14.79 -8.45 -11.13
CA GLU A 238 15.03 -9.83 -10.67
C GLU A 238 16.09 -9.89 -9.55
N GLN A 239 17.21 -9.19 -9.74
CA GLN A 239 18.31 -9.16 -8.78
C GLN A 239 17.89 -8.59 -7.42
N ASN A 240 17.20 -7.46 -7.42
CA ASN A 240 16.77 -6.81 -6.19
C ASN A 240 15.68 -7.62 -5.47
N LEU A 241 14.76 -8.24 -6.22
CA LEU A 241 13.74 -9.12 -5.66
C LEU A 241 14.36 -10.39 -5.08
N ALA A 242 15.32 -11.00 -5.76
CA ALA A 242 16.05 -12.15 -5.23
C ALA A 242 16.79 -11.81 -3.92
N ALA A 243 17.39 -10.62 -3.83
CA ALA A 243 18.02 -10.14 -2.60
C ALA A 243 17.01 -9.91 -1.46
N ALA A 244 15.84 -9.32 -1.75
CA ALA A 244 14.81 -9.02 -0.76
C ALA A 244 14.13 -10.29 -0.22
N PHE A 245 13.94 -11.30 -1.06
CA PHE A 245 13.21 -12.52 -0.72
C PHE A 245 14.11 -13.69 -0.33
N GLY A 246 15.45 -13.56 -0.46
CA GLY A 246 16.40 -14.57 0.06
C GLY A 246 16.23 -15.97 -0.52
N GLY A 247 15.81 -16.11 -1.77
CA GLY A 247 15.58 -17.41 -2.42
C GLY A 247 14.23 -18.06 -2.11
N VAL A 248 13.32 -17.38 -1.40
CA VAL A 248 11.94 -17.85 -1.17
C VAL A 248 11.12 -17.80 -2.46
N LEU A 249 11.47 -16.92 -3.41
CA LEU A 249 10.80 -16.87 -4.71
C LEU A 249 11.11 -18.12 -5.53
N ARG A 250 10.07 -18.80 -5.98
CA ARG A 250 10.22 -19.92 -6.92
C ARG A 250 10.63 -19.36 -8.28
N GLN A 251 11.84 -19.70 -8.71
CA GLN A 251 12.32 -19.41 -10.05
C GLN A 251 11.93 -20.55 -11.00
N PHE A 252 11.09 -20.27 -11.95
CA PHE A 252 10.85 -21.19 -13.06
C PHE A 252 11.70 -20.74 -14.25
N HIS A 253 12.71 -21.56 -14.58
CA HIS A 253 13.47 -21.40 -15.81
C HIS A 253 12.78 -22.23 -16.88
N PHE A 254 12.15 -21.57 -17.84
CA PHE A 254 11.71 -22.26 -19.04
C PHE A 254 12.88 -22.30 -20.03
N GLU A 255 13.53 -23.49 -20.17
CA GLU A 255 14.37 -23.74 -21.30
C GLU A 255 13.50 -23.82 -22.57
N GLN A 256 14.05 -23.39 -23.67
CA GLN A 256 13.51 -23.08 -25.00
C GLN A 256 12.47 -24.04 -25.64
N SER A 257 12.00 -25.08 -24.97
CA SER A 257 11.17 -26.11 -25.61
C SER A 257 9.66 -25.91 -25.54
N THR A 258 9.14 -24.86 -24.88
CA THR A 258 7.69 -24.71 -24.68
C THR A 258 7.12 -23.32 -25.08
N ILE A 259 7.93 -22.40 -25.52
CA ILE A 259 7.44 -21.13 -26.08
C ILE A 259 7.98 -21.03 -27.50
N GLN A 260 7.08 -21.16 -28.50
CA GLN A 260 7.45 -20.96 -29.90
C GLN A 260 8.16 -19.64 -30.08
N GLU A 261 9.34 -19.69 -30.65
CA GLU A 261 10.20 -18.54 -30.97
C GLU A 261 9.45 -17.49 -31.80
N HIS A 262 9.11 -16.39 -31.15
CA HIS A 262 9.06 -15.13 -31.82
C HIS A 262 10.07 -14.21 -31.14
N ASP A 263 11.34 -14.30 -31.53
CA ASP A 263 12.41 -13.34 -31.20
C ASP A 263 13.54 -13.76 -30.24
N GLY A 264 13.78 -15.05 -30.00
CA GLY A 264 15.02 -15.52 -29.32
C GLY A 264 15.25 -15.01 -27.89
N ARG A 265 14.22 -14.60 -27.16
CA ARG A 265 14.29 -14.03 -25.82
C ARG A 265 14.26 -15.10 -24.75
N LYS A 266 15.25 -15.08 -23.84
CA LYS A 266 15.17 -15.85 -22.59
C LYS A 266 14.27 -15.11 -21.62
N ILE A 267 13.12 -15.70 -21.28
CA ILE A 267 12.16 -15.16 -20.33
C ILE A 267 12.37 -15.89 -19.01
N ARG A 268 12.48 -15.13 -17.91
CA ARG A 268 12.48 -15.67 -16.55
C ARG A 268 11.18 -15.30 -15.89
N ILE A 269 10.52 -16.25 -15.27
CA ILE A 269 9.25 -16.05 -14.56
C ILE A 269 9.51 -16.21 -13.08
N LEU A 270 9.23 -15.18 -12.31
CA LEU A 270 9.13 -15.24 -10.85
C LEU A 270 7.66 -15.24 -10.47
N THR A 271 7.29 -16.08 -9.52
CA THR A 271 5.92 -16.13 -9.01
C THR A 271 5.91 -16.27 -7.50
N ASP A 272 4.96 -15.59 -6.89
CA ASP A 272 4.55 -15.73 -5.50
C ASP A 272 3.24 -16.50 -5.34
N ASP A 273 2.93 -17.35 -6.32
CA ASP A 273 1.75 -18.20 -6.47
C ASP A 273 0.47 -17.50 -6.99
N GLU A 274 0.41 -16.17 -7.11
CA GLU A 274 -0.80 -15.47 -7.58
C GLU A 274 -0.67 -14.86 -8.98
N ARG A 275 0.44 -14.17 -9.28
CA ARG A 275 0.65 -13.52 -10.59
C ARG A 275 2.13 -13.63 -11.00
N PRO A 276 2.44 -14.26 -12.13
CA PRO A 276 3.82 -14.40 -12.59
C PRO A 276 4.40 -13.05 -13.04
N LEU A 277 5.63 -12.80 -12.64
CA LEU A 277 6.46 -11.70 -13.14
C LEU A 277 7.35 -12.19 -14.26
N ILE A 278 7.40 -11.49 -15.38
CA ILE A 278 8.18 -11.84 -16.56
C ILE A 278 9.35 -10.86 -16.68
N PHE A 279 10.57 -11.36 -16.66
CA PHE A 279 11.79 -10.56 -16.79
C PHE A 279 12.49 -10.84 -18.10
N GLY A 280 12.98 -9.78 -18.77
CA GLY A 280 13.82 -9.86 -19.95
C GLY A 280 15.24 -10.36 -19.67
N LYS A 281 16.06 -10.50 -20.73
CA LYS A 281 17.48 -10.90 -20.61
C LYS A 281 18.34 -9.96 -19.79
N ASP A 282 17.94 -8.71 -19.73
CA ASP A 282 18.58 -7.62 -18.97
C ASP A 282 18.20 -7.63 -17.49
N GLY A 283 17.29 -8.55 -17.05
CA GLY A 283 16.80 -8.66 -15.69
C GLY A 283 15.78 -7.57 -15.30
N HIS A 284 15.31 -6.76 -16.26
CA HIS A 284 14.22 -5.82 -16.06
C HIS A 284 12.88 -6.44 -16.40
N LEU A 285 11.81 -5.96 -15.72
CA LEU A 285 10.45 -6.45 -15.92
C LEU A 285 10.01 -6.14 -17.37
N GLU A 286 9.66 -7.17 -18.14
CA GLU A 286 8.95 -7.01 -19.40
C GLU A 286 7.47 -6.87 -19.12
N TYR A 287 7.01 -5.64 -18.95
CA TYR A 287 5.59 -5.36 -18.73
C TYR A 287 4.88 -5.34 -20.08
N LYS A 288 3.96 -6.28 -20.27
CA LYS A 288 2.96 -6.21 -21.33
C LYS A 288 1.63 -5.81 -20.74
N ASP A 289 0.91 -4.94 -21.43
CA ASP A 289 -0.39 -4.43 -20.99
C ASP A 289 -1.35 -5.58 -20.65
N ARG A 290 -2.25 -5.34 -19.69
CA ARG A 290 -3.20 -6.34 -19.13
C ARG A 290 -3.94 -7.14 -20.19
N GLY A 291 -4.26 -6.52 -21.34
CA GLY A 291 -4.93 -7.16 -22.50
C GLY A 291 -4.08 -8.26 -23.15
N GLU A 292 -2.77 -8.08 -23.26
CA GLU A 292 -1.86 -9.08 -23.84
C GLU A 292 -1.61 -10.28 -22.91
N HIS A 293 -1.68 -10.05 -21.60
CA HIS A 293 -1.52 -11.12 -20.60
C HIS A 293 -2.74 -12.07 -20.56
N GLU A 294 -3.95 -11.52 -20.63
CA GLU A 294 -5.19 -12.31 -20.73
C GLU A 294 -5.26 -13.08 -22.06
N GLU A 295 -4.77 -12.49 -23.15
CA GLU A 295 -4.73 -13.14 -24.46
C GLU A 295 -3.72 -14.32 -24.49
N LEU A 296 -2.56 -14.16 -23.82
CA LEU A 296 -1.59 -15.23 -23.65
C LEU A 296 -2.11 -16.38 -22.78
N LEU A 297 -2.89 -16.07 -21.73
CA LEU A 297 -3.51 -17.09 -20.88
C LEU A 297 -4.70 -17.77 -21.57
N LYS A 298 -5.50 -17.05 -22.38
CA LYS A 298 -6.59 -17.63 -23.18
C LYS A 298 -6.09 -18.57 -24.27
N LYS A 299 -5.07 -18.18 -25.02
CA LYS A 299 -4.41 -19.05 -26.00
C LYS A 299 -3.89 -20.36 -25.39
N ARG A 300 -3.50 -20.34 -24.10
CA ARG A 300 -3.09 -21.54 -23.38
C ARG A 300 -4.22 -22.48 -22.99
N SER A 301 -5.41 -21.96 -22.67
CA SER A 301 -6.58 -22.79 -22.34
C SER A 301 -7.18 -23.45 -23.57
N GLU A 302 -7.04 -22.84 -24.76
CA GLU A 302 -7.56 -23.36 -26.02
C GLU A 302 -6.62 -24.42 -26.68
N GLU A 303 -5.35 -24.51 -26.26
CA GLU A 303 -4.40 -25.51 -26.75
C GLU A 303 -4.36 -26.79 -25.90
N HIS A 304 -5.14 -26.87 -24.81
CA HIS A 304 -5.21 -28.02 -23.90
C HIS A 304 -6.59 -28.68 -23.83
N ASP A 305 -7.54 -28.30 -24.67
CA ASP A 305 -8.78 -28.99 -25.02
C ASP A 305 -8.65 -29.61 -26.46
#